data_645c132bae1d291991dc7eadbad6cd20
#
_entry.id   645c132bae1d291991dc7eadbad6cd20
#
_cell.length_a   1.000
_cell.length_b   1.000
_cell.length_c   1.000
_cell.angle_alpha   90.00
_cell.angle_beta   90.00
_cell.angle_gamma   90.00
#
_symmetry.space_group_name_H-M   'P 1'
#
loop_
_entity.id
_entity.type
_entity.pdbx_description
1 polymer ?
#
loop_
_entity_poly.entity_id
_entity_poly.type
_entity_poly.pdbx_seq_one_letter_code
_entity_poly.pdbx_strand_id
1 'polypeptide(L)'
;MFLYRKKLPSFVFAALLGLVLPGTMQAGSLTFAAVDVPVTDQDKRTILASPRVVIEGVEHRSGFHPILRSGDRFSANHQEPATEAIFGKLVDIQGKDILQEDGSPRISSNNDFASLINLGPGALFMVSHFETLPGAMYLTELLQNPDTGHLTAVDTRPIDFSVVGGGWLHCAGSLTPWNTHLGSEEYEPDARTFDVTVSYGANERVELMAQYFPGGKADLNPYHYGWPVEVRVLNGGKDTKVVKHYAMGRVSLELAYVLPDKRTAYLTDDGTGVGLYLFVADTPGDLRSGTLYAAQWTQQPGNEEQGGQAKLGWHNLGPAKRSQIAAALKTKIGFAELFETANIDPDDGGRCAAGYVSTNHGHDTGQPYVGHECLKLRPGTIAGVPIGVLASRLETRRYAAMRGATTEFRKMEGITYDPHERRLYLAMSEISKGMEGDSNSEFDRGGPNHIRLPKNECGVVYSLGLKGGVKDSDGAPIASNLVAYDMKGVLAGRPANYPDGDPFAGNTCDVNRIANPDNLTFISGYSTLIIAEDSGSGHQNDAVWAYHVETRALTRIQTTPYGSEATAVYFYPNVNGWAYIMSVVQHPYGDSDSDQYRIGSLADRAYTGYLGPFPRMDQ
;
A
#
# COMPACT_ATOMS: atom_id res chain seq x y z
N MET A 1 -43.16 -80.71 31.71
CA MET A 1 -42.89 -80.41 30.32
C MET A 1 -41.95 -79.18 30.35
N PHE A 2 -40.63 -79.40 30.28
CA PHE A 2 -39.57 -78.40 30.50
C PHE A 2 -39.24 -77.73 29.19
N LEU A 3 -39.28 -76.42 29.09
CA LEU A 3 -38.80 -75.59 27.98
C LEU A 3 -37.42 -75.01 28.32
N TYR A 4 -36.43 -75.48 27.59
CA TYR A 4 -35.04 -75.02 27.66
C TYR A 4 -34.90 -73.65 26.93
N ARG A 5 -34.51 -72.61 27.59
CA ARG A 5 -34.07 -71.34 26.97
C ARG A 5 -32.56 -71.35 26.78
N LYS A 6 -32.13 -71.38 25.51
CA LYS A 6 -30.71 -71.11 25.12
C LYS A 6 -30.39 -69.63 25.23
N LYS A 7 -29.32 -69.31 25.96
CA LYS A 7 -28.69 -67.99 25.98
C LYS A 7 -27.75 -67.88 24.77
N LEU A 8 -27.91 -66.82 23.94
CA LEU A 8 -26.92 -66.40 22.96
C LEU A 8 -25.86 -65.51 23.63
N PRO A 9 -24.56 -65.54 23.23
CA PRO A 9 -23.53 -64.65 23.74
C PRO A 9 -23.61 -63.31 23.03
N SER A 10 -23.55 -62.21 23.81
CA SER A 10 -23.44 -60.83 23.37
C SER A 10 -22.01 -60.58 22.84
N PHE A 11 -21.84 -60.33 21.56
CA PHE A 11 -20.60 -59.76 21.01
C PHE A 11 -20.60 -58.24 21.27
N VAL A 12 -19.64 -57.78 22.04
CA VAL A 12 -19.32 -56.35 22.21
C VAL A 12 -18.45 -55.94 21.04
N PHE A 13 -18.99 -55.14 20.11
CA PHE A 13 -18.21 -54.46 19.11
C PHE A 13 -17.56 -53.23 19.75
N ALA A 14 -16.25 -53.28 19.96
CA ALA A 14 -15.46 -52.10 20.30
C ALA A 14 -15.24 -51.28 19.00
N ALA A 15 -15.95 -50.18 18.83
CA ALA A 15 -15.68 -49.20 17.79
C ALA A 15 -14.40 -48.45 18.15
N LEU A 16 -13.30 -48.73 17.46
CA LEU A 16 -12.12 -47.84 17.47
C LEU A 16 -12.53 -46.56 16.72
N LEU A 17 -12.81 -45.48 17.46
CA LEU A 17 -12.76 -44.13 16.92
C LEU A 17 -11.27 -43.78 16.66
N GLY A 18 -10.86 -43.89 15.40
CA GLY A 18 -9.61 -43.28 14.95
C GLY A 18 -9.72 -41.76 15.08
N LEU A 19 -9.02 -41.16 16.05
CA LEU A 19 -8.73 -39.73 16.02
C LEU A 19 -7.90 -39.47 14.76
N VAL A 20 -8.52 -38.93 13.72
CA VAL A 20 -7.82 -38.24 12.65
C VAL A 20 -7.35 -36.92 13.24
N LEU A 21 -6.12 -36.86 13.70
CA LEU A 21 -5.44 -35.60 13.97
C LEU A 21 -5.40 -34.83 12.63
N PRO A 22 -5.80 -33.57 12.59
CA PRO A 22 -5.58 -32.76 11.41
C PRO A 22 -4.07 -32.76 11.15
N GLY A 23 -3.65 -33.32 10.02
CA GLY A 23 -2.27 -33.24 9.58
C GLY A 23 -1.93 -31.78 9.44
N THR A 24 -0.90 -31.33 10.14
CA THR A 24 -0.27 -30.05 9.85
C THR A 24 0.22 -30.13 8.41
N MET A 25 -0.42 -29.41 7.49
CA MET A 25 0.12 -29.25 6.14
C MET A 25 1.50 -28.61 6.32
N GLN A 26 2.54 -29.33 6.00
CA GLN A 26 3.90 -28.81 6.00
C GLN A 26 3.99 -27.82 4.83
N ALA A 27 4.51 -26.62 5.08
CA ALA A 27 4.74 -25.64 4.02
C ALA A 27 5.66 -26.27 2.94
N GLY A 28 5.37 -25.96 1.69
CA GLY A 28 6.20 -26.36 0.57
C GLY A 28 7.60 -25.74 0.64
N SER A 29 8.56 -26.31 -0.07
CA SER A 29 9.92 -25.78 -0.09
C SER A 29 10.11 -24.80 -1.24
N LEU A 30 10.52 -23.56 -0.90
CA LEU A 30 10.86 -22.49 -1.85
C LEU A 30 12.20 -21.87 -1.45
N THR A 31 13.17 -21.87 -2.38
CA THR A 31 14.49 -21.28 -2.12
C THR A 31 15.01 -20.58 -3.37
N PHE A 32 15.31 -19.30 -3.26
CA PHE A 32 15.95 -18.51 -4.31
C PHE A 32 17.47 -18.55 -4.18
N ALA A 33 18.18 -18.54 -5.32
CA ALA A 33 19.61 -18.24 -5.31
C ALA A 33 19.82 -16.78 -4.90
N ALA A 34 20.75 -16.54 -3.98
CA ALA A 34 21.05 -15.20 -3.51
C ALA A 34 21.63 -14.31 -4.63
N VAL A 35 21.32 -13.03 -4.59
CA VAL A 35 21.94 -11.96 -5.37
C VAL A 35 22.93 -11.24 -4.48
N ASP A 36 24.15 -11.03 -4.96
CA ASP A 36 25.18 -10.31 -4.22
C ASP A 36 24.85 -8.81 -4.13
N VAL A 37 25.43 -8.13 -3.14
CA VAL A 37 25.36 -6.67 -3.04
C VAL A 37 26.10 -6.06 -4.23
N PRO A 38 25.52 -5.11 -4.98
CA PRO A 38 26.22 -4.41 -6.06
C PRO A 38 27.45 -3.67 -5.54
N VAL A 39 28.60 -3.91 -6.14
CA VAL A 39 29.88 -3.29 -5.73
C VAL A 39 30.47 -2.44 -6.85
N THR A 40 30.46 -2.95 -8.08
CA THR A 40 30.99 -2.21 -9.23
C THR A 40 29.97 -1.19 -9.71
N ASP A 41 30.44 -0.10 -10.34
CA ASP A 41 29.55 0.90 -10.94
C ASP A 41 28.59 0.28 -11.99
N GLN A 42 29.06 -0.73 -12.72
CA GLN A 42 28.19 -1.47 -13.65
C GLN A 42 27.09 -2.25 -12.92
N ASP A 43 27.41 -2.96 -11.83
CA ASP A 43 26.40 -3.71 -11.08
C ASP A 43 25.36 -2.77 -10.47
N LYS A 44 25.82 -1.64 -9.92
CA LYS A 44 24.96 -0.61 -9.33
C LYS A 44 24.03 0.09 -10.33
N ARG A 45 24.27 -0.04 -11.64
CA ARG A 45 23.42 0.50 -12.74
C ARG A 45 22.55 -0.56 -13.40
N THR A 46 22.59 -1.80 -12.90
CA THR A 46 21.91 -2.93 -13.53
C THR A 46 20.88 -3.54 -12.57
N ILE A 47 19.78 -3.99 -13.10
CA ILE A 47 18.85 -4.83 -12.34
C ILE A 47 19.49 -6.22 -12.22
N LEU A 48 19.94 -6.58 -11.02
CA LEU A 48 20.41 -7.92 -10.73
C LEU A 48 19.24 -8.74 -10.16
N ALA A 49 19.06 -9.98 -10.60
CA ALA A 49 17.98 -10.82 -10.13
C ALA A 49 18.42 -12.28 -9.96
N SER A 50 17.79 -12.98 -9.03
CA SER A 50 18.04 -14.39 -8.76
C SER A 50 17.94 -15.23 -10.03
N PRO A 51 19.04 -15.91 -10.45
CA PRO A 51 19.05 -16.62 -11.73
C PRO A 51 18.30 -17.95 -11.68
N ARG A 52 17.95 -18.43 -10.48
CA ARG A 52 17.28 -19.72 -10.27
C ARG A 52 16.52 -19.76 -8.96
N VAL A 53 15.49 -20.58 -8.93
CA VAL A 53 14.69 -20.90 -7.75
C VAL A 53 14.50 -22.42 -7.66
N VAL A 54 14.50 -22.96 -6.46
CA VAL A 54 14.14 -24.35 -6.19
C VAL A 54 12.74 -24.35 -5.58
N ILE A 55 11.80 -25.01 -6.26
CA ILE A 55 10.40 -25.18 -5.84
C ILE A 55 10.16 -26.69 -5.69
N GLU A 56 9.76 -27.15 -4.50
CA GLU A 56 9.53 -28.56 -4.19
C GLU A 56 10.73 -29.46 -4.57
N GLY A 57 11.95 -28.98 -4.35
CA GLY A 57 13.18 -29.70 -4.68
C GLY A 57 13.54 -29.69 -6.17
N VAL A 58 12.76 -29.07 -7.04
CA VAL A 58 13.05 -28.94 -8.48
C VAL A 58 13.61 -27.55 -8.77
N GLU A 59 14.77 -27.50 -9.43
CA GLU A 59 15.38 -26.24 -9.85
C GLU A 59 14.74 -25.69 -11.13
N HIS A 60 14.38 -24.41 -11.11
CA HIS A 60 13.85 -23.64 -12.23
C HIS A 60 14.72 -22.41 -12.49
N ARG A 61 14.82 -22.02 -13.75
CA ARG A 61 15.42 -20.74 -14.12
C ARG A 61 14.53 -19.60 -13.60
N SER A 62 15.18 -18.53 -13.21
CA SER A 62 14.54 -17.30 -12.74
C SER A 62 15.27 -16.11 -13.33
N GLY A 63 14.71 -14.93 -13.18
CA GLY A 63 15.30 -13.66 -13.60
C GLY A 63 14.24 -12.57 -13.58
N PHE A 64 14.66 -11.32 -13.74
CA PHE A 64 13.75 -10.21 -13.97
C PHE A 64 13.45 -10.08 -15.47
N HIS A 65 12.17 -10.02 -15.81
CA HIS A 65 11.68 -9.88 -17.18
C HIS A 65 10.85 -8.61 -17.30
N PRO A 66 11.37 -7.57 -17.97
CA PRO A 66 10.58 -6.37 -18.23
C PRO A 66 9.46 -6.67 -19.22
N ILE A 67 8.25 -6.21 -18.92
CA ILE A 67 7.10 -6.24 -19.82
C ILE A 67 7.10 -4.98 -20.67
N LEU A 68 7.30 -3.81 -20.02
CA LEU A 68 7.44 -2.51 -20.68
C LEU A 68 8.13 -1.49 -19.77
N ARG A 69 8.52 -0.37 -20.39
CA ARG A 69 9.15 0.77 -19.72
C ARG A 69 8.37 2.06 -19.98
N SER A 70 8.46 3.01 -19.08
CA SER A 70 7.94 4.36 -19.30
C SER A 70 8.45 4.91 -20.65
N GLY A 71 7.55 5.48 -21.45
CA GLY A 71 7.86 5.99 -22.78
C GLY A 71 7.90 4.94 -23.90
N ASP A 72 7.60 3.66 -23.62
CA ASP A 72 7.43 2.67 -24.69
C ASP A 72 6.21 3.01 -25.53
N ARG A 73 6.35 2.80 -26.86
CA ARG A 73 5.41 3.24 -27.88
C ARG A 73 4.72 2.06 -28.53
N PHE A 74 3.41 2.16 -28.66
CA PHE A 74 2.57 1.16 -29.30
C PHE A 74 1.82 1.80 -30.45
N SER A 75 1.82 1.13 -31.61
CA SER A 75 0.96 1.54 -32.72
C SER A 75 -0.45 1.14 -32.39
N ALA A 76 -1.38 2.10 -32.28
CA ALA A 76 -2.79 1.82 -32.09
C ALA A 76 -3.36 1.13 -33.33
N ASN A 77 -3.35 -0.20 -33.35
CA ASN A 77 -3.86 -1.00 -34.47
C ASN A 77 -5.38 -1.02 -34.59
N HIS A 78 -6.13 -0.35 -33.67
CA HIS A 78 -7.57 -0.52 -33.57
C HIS A 78 -8.37 0.80 -33.43
N GLN A 79 -7.72 1.96 -33.53
CA GLN A 79 -8.43 3.26 -33.49
C GLN A 79 -8.06 4.11 -34.70
N GLU A 80 -9.07 4.72 -35.33
CA GLU A 80 -8.91 5.73 -36.36
C GLU A 80 -9.20 7.13 -35.79
N PRO A 81 -8.30 8.11 -35.93
CA PRO A 81 -6.95 7.98 -36.52
C PRO A 81 -5.99 7.28 -35.56
N ALA A 82 -5.06 6.51 -36.10
CA ALA A 82 -4.01 5.81 -35.33
C ALA A 82 -3.18 6.83 -34.55
N THR A 83 -3.47 7.00 -33.28
CA THR A 83 -2.67 7.80 -32.35
C THR A 83 -1.67 6.88 -31.67
N GLU A 84 -0.40 7.27 -31.70
CA GLU A 84 0.63 6.51 -30.99
C GLU A 84 0.35 6.55 -29.49
N ALA A 85 0.16 5.38 -28.87
CA ALA A 85 0.05 5.25 -27.44
C ALA A 85 1.45 5.20 -26.82
N ILE A 86 1.70 6.04 -25.81
CA ILE A 86 2.97 6.11 -25.09
C ILE A 86 2.69 5.78 -23.63
N PHE A 87 3.31 4.71 -23.12
CA PHE A 87 3.13 4.28 -21.72
C PHE A 87 3.70 5.33 -20.74
N GLY A 88 2.89 5.75 -19.77
CA GLY A 88 3.24 6.79 -18.80
C GLY A 88 3.05 8.24 -19.26
N LYS A 89 2.56 8.48 -20.49
CA LYS A 89 2.26 9.83 -20.96
C LYS A 89 1.07 10.42 -20.19
N LEU A 90 1.20 11.66 -19.71
CA LEU A 90 0.17 12.34 -18.95
C LEU A 90 -0.79 13.10 -19.86
N VAL A 91 -2.08 13.04 -19.53
CA VAL A 91 -3.13 13.73 -20.26
C VAL A 91 -4.03 14.55 -19.32
N ASP A 92 -4.62 15.61 -19.84
CA ASP A 92 -5.61 16.42 -19.15
C ASP A 92 -7.00 15.76 -19.14
N ILE A 93 -7.98 16.39 -18.49
CA ILE A 93 -9.37 15.90 -18.39
C ILE A 93 -10.05 15.72 -19.76
N GLN A 94 -9.54 16.34 -20.82
CA GLN A 94 -10.03 16.24 -22.19
C GLN A 94 -9.26 15.19 -23.02
N GLY A 95 -8.27 14.52 -22.40
CA GLY A 95 -7.41 13.55 -23.06
C GLY A 95 -6.32 14.18 -23.94
N LYS A 96 -6.02 15.47 -23.78
CA LYS A 96 -4.92 16.15 -24.47
C LYS A 96 -3.62 15.93 -23.70
N ASP A 97 -2.52 15.86 -24.43
CA ASP A 97 -1.20 15.72 -23.84
C ASP A 97 -0.86 16.91 -22.93
N ILE A 98 -0.42 16.62 -21.70
CA ILE A 98 0.24 17.57 -20.83
C ILE A 98 1.69 17.68 -21.32
N LEU A 99 2.16 18.91 -21.53
CA LEU A 99 3.45 19.16 -22.14
C LEU A 99 4.49 19.59 -21.10
N GLN A 100 5.75 19.27 -21.38
CA GLN A 100 6.91 19.84 -20.72
C GLN A 100 7.19 21.26 -21.25
N GLU A 101 8.13 21.97 -20.63
CA GLU A 101 8.51 23.32 -21.04
C GLU A 101 9.06 23.39 -22.48
N ASP A 102 9.67 22.31 -22.95
CA ASP A 102 10.21 22.20 -24.31
C ASP A 102 9.15 21.86 -25.37
N GLY A 103 7.89 21.70 -24.95
CA GLY A 103 6.75 21.33 -25.80
C GLY A 103 6.62 19.84 -26.09
N SER A 104 7.49 18.98 -25.55
CA SER A 104 7.34 17.52 -25.65
C SER A 104 6.27 16.99 -24.68
N PRO A 105 5.63 15.84 -24.99
CA PRO A 105 4.71 15.20 -24.04
C PRO A 105 5.41 14.86 -22.72
N ARG A 106 4.72 15.14 -21.60
CA ARG A 106 5.20 14.77 -20.28
C ARG A 106 4.96 13.27 -20.06
N ILE A 107 6.03 12.53 -19.80
CA ILE A 107 6.04 11.09 -19.54
C ILE A 107 6.55 10.87 -18.12
N SER A 108 5.80 10.12 -17.30
CA SER A 108 6.20 9.80 -15.94
C SER A 108 7.10 8.56 -15.91
N SER A 109 8.16 8.61 -15.12
CA SER A 109 8.99 7.46 -14.73
C SER A 109 8.62 6.90 -13.34
N ASN A 110 7.58 7.45 -12.72
CA ASN A 110 7.12 7.05 -11.39
C ASN A 110 6.00 6.00 -11.50
N ASN A 111 6.25 4.91 -12.25
CA ASN A 111 5.35 3.76 -12.24
C ASN A 111 5.55 3.02 -10.93
N ASP A 112 4.50 2.95 -10.13
CA ASP A 112 4.58 2.40 -8.78
C ASP A 112 4.04 0.98 -8.70
N PHE A 113 2.82 0.74 -9.14
CA PHE A 113 2.18 -0.56 -9.00
C PHE A 113 1.58 -1.08 -10.31
N ALA A 114 1.53 -2.41 -10.46
CA ALA A 114 0.92 -3.08 -11.59
C ALA A 114 0.18 -4.36 -11.17
N SER A 115 -1.12 -4.47 -11.55
CA SER A 115 -1.93 -5.67 -11.37
C SER A 115 -2.10 -6.45 -12.65
N LEU A 116 -1.91 -7.79 -12.62
CA LEU A 116 -2.38 -8.68 -13.69
C LEU A 116 -3.86 -8.98 -13.50
N ILE A 117 -4.66 -8.71 -14.51
CA ILE A 117 -6.11 -8.96 -14.55
C ILE A 117 -6.38 -10.07 -15.56
N ASN A 118 -6.59 -11.29 -15.07
CA ASN A 118 -6.87 -12.44 -15.90
C ASN A 118 -8.39 -12.62 -16.06
N LEU A 119 -8.93 -12.37 -17.23
CA LEU A 119 -10.35 -12.53 -17.57
C LEU A 119 -10.64 -13.87 -18.27
N GLY A 120 -9.64 -14.75 -18.34
CA GLY A 120 -9.72 -16.06 -18.98
C GLY A 120 -8.69 -16.23 -20.11
N PRO A 121 -8.68 -17.39 -20.78
CA PRO A 121 -7.73 -17.68 -21.86
C PRO A 121 -7.76 -16.62 -22.97
N GLY A 122 -6.60 -16.04 -23.30
CA GLY A 122 -6.46 -15.02 -24.32
C GLY A 122 -6.99 -13.62 -23.93
N ALA A 123 -7.31 -13.41 -22.64
CA ALA A 123 -7.80 -12.12 -22.13
C ALA A 123 -7.04 -11.77 -20.84
N LEU A 124 -5.75 -11.55 -20.96
CA LEU A 124 -4.86 -11.14 -19.88
C LEU A 124 -4.52 -9.65 -20.05
N PHE A 125 -4.71 -8.90 -19.00
CA PHE A 125 -4.44 -7.45 -18.97
C PHE A 125 -3.57 -7.11 -17.79
N MET A 126 -2.91 -5.94 -17.86
CA MET A 126 -2.22 -5.31 -16.76
C MET A 126 -2.77 -3.90 -16.57
N VAL A 127 -3.12 -3.56 -15.34
CA VAL A 127 -3.40 -2.18 -14.93
C VAL A 127 -2.18 -1.69 -14.20
N SER A 128 -1.50 -0.69 -14.76
CA SER A 128 -0.36 -0.01 -14.14
C SER A 128 -0.77 1.38 -13.71
N HIS A 129 -0.27 1.85 -12.57
CA HIS A 129 -0.49 3.23 -12.13
C HIS A 129 0.83 3.97 -11.85
N PHE A 130 0.75 5.28 -11.83
CA PHE A 130 1.88 6.17 -11.70
C PHE A 130 1.67 7.14 -10.54
N GLU A 131 2.65 7.20 -9.68
CA GLU A 131 2.76 8.17 -8.60
C GLU A 131 3.20 9.51 -9.17
N THR A 132 2.25 10.23 -9.75
CA THR A 132 2.48 11.50 -10.44
C THR A 132 1.28 12.42 -10.33
N LEU A 133 1.44 13.67 -10.76
CA LEU A 133 0.38 14.67 -10.82
C LEU A 133 0.27 15.29 -12.21
N PRO A 134 -0.92 15.20 -12.84
CA PRO A 134 -2.06 14.43 -12.37
C PRO A 134 -1.75 12.94 -12.34
N GLY A 135 -2.42 12.19 -11.42
CA GLY A 135 -2.30 10.74 -11.31
C GLY A 135 -2.78 10.05 -12.57
N ALA A 136 -2.04 9.04 -13.03
CA ALA A 136 -2.34 8.33 -14.26
C ALA A 136 -2.38 6.81 -14.06
N MET A 137 -3.29 6.14 -14.76
CA MET A 137 -3.30 4.67 -14.86
C MET A 137 -3.41 4.25 -16.32
N TYR A 138 -2.84 3.09 -16.62
CA TYR A 138 -2.81 2.51 -17.96
C TYR A 138 -3.38 1.10 -17.94
N LEU A 139 -4.15 0.76 -18.97
CA LEU A 139 -4.53 -0.60 -19.28
C LEU A 139 -3.66 -1.11 -20.42
N THR A 140 -2.92 -2.18 -20.16
CA THR A 140 -2.06 -2.87 -21.13
C THR A 140 -2.62 -4.26 -21.42
N GLU A 141 -2.79 -4.60 -22.69
CA GLU A 141 -3.12 -5.96 -23.11
C GLU A 141 -1.84 -6.80 -23.17
N LEU A 142 -1.88 -7.99 -22.61
CA LEU A 142 -0.75 -8.91 -22.54
C LEU A 142 -0.99 -10.18 -23.33
N LEU A 143 0.02 -10.60 -24.09
CA LEU A 143 0.11 -11.92 -24.65
C LEU A 143 0.99 -12.79 -23.73
N GLN A 144 0.46 -13.92 -23.29
CA GLN A 144 1.21 -14.94 -22.55
C GLN A 144 1.60 -16.07 -23.49
N ASN A 145 2.89 -16.40 -23.56
CA ASN A 145 3.35 -17.58 -24.27
C ASN A 145 2.95 -18.82 -23.46
N PRO A 146 2.14 -19.75 -24.01
CA PRO A 146 1.63 -20.88 -23.24
C PRO A 146 2.72 -21.88 -22.84
N ASP A 147 3.81 -22.00 -23.61
CA ASP A 147 4.87 -22.97 -23.38
C ASP A 147 5.93 -22.49 -22.41
N THR A 148 6.12 -21.18 -22.32
CA THR A 148 7.20 -20.58 -21.52
C THR A 148 6.70 -19.68 -20.40
N GLY A 149 5.44 -19.24 -20.43
CA GLY A 149 4.87 -18.30 -19.47
C GLY A 149 5.28 -16.85 -19.70
N HIS A 150 6.16 -16.54 -20.67
CA HIS A 150 6.60 -15.15 -20.88
C HIS A 150 5.46 -14.23 -21.27
N LEU A 151 5.42 -13.03 -20.63
CA LEU A 151 4.45 -11.98 -20.88
C LEU A 151 5.03 -10.92 -21.84
N THR A 152 4.23 -10.52 -22.82
CA THR A 152 4.58 -9.47 -23.78
C THR A 152 3.43 -8.48 -23.88
N ALA A 153 3.71 -7.19 -23.76
CA ALA A 153 2.73 -6.14 -24.00
C ALA A 153 2.43 -6.03 -25.49
N VAL A 154 1.14 -5.96 -25.85
CA VAL A 154 0.65 -5.89 -27.25
C VAL A 154 0.09 -4.52 -27.57
N ASP A 155 -0.60 -3.92 -26.58
CA ASP A 155 -1.22 -2.60 -26.67
C ASP A 155 -1.29 -1.98 -25.29
N THR A 156 -1.29 -0.65 -25.23
CA THR A 156 -1.46 0.10 -23.99
C THR A 156 -2.28 1.36 -24.22
N ARG A 157 -3.07 1.77 -23.23
CA ARG A 157 -3.83 3.02 -23.30
C ARG A 157 -4.07 3.63 -21.93
N PRO A 158 -4.18 4.96 -21.81
CA PRO A 158 -4.57 5.60 -20.56
C PRO A 158 -5.99 5.21 -20.18
N ILE A 159 -6.24 5.08 -18.88
CA ILE A 159 -7.57 4.89 -18.29
C ILE A 159 -8.19 6.26 -18.04
N ASP A 160 -9.44 6.44 -18.44
CA ASP A 160 -10.16 7.71 -18.28
C ASP A 160 -10.55 7.96 -16.81
N PHE A 161 -9.90 8.96 -16.21
CA PHE A 161 -10.17 9.45 -14.87
C PHE A 161 -11.10 10.68 -14.84
N SER A 162 -11.55 11.19 -15.98
CA SER A 162 -12.43 12.37 -16.04
C SER A 162 -13.73 12.16 -15.26
N VAL A 163 -14.23 10.92 -15.23
CA VAL A 163 -15.46 10.49 -14.53
C VAL A 163 -15.38 10.59 -13.00
N VAL A 164 -14.16 10.70 -12.44
CA VAL A 164 -13.89 10.82 -11.00
C VAL A 164 -13.10 12.09 -10.65
N GLY A 165 -12.94 13.02 -11.60
CA GLY A 165 -12.26 14.30 -11.39
C GLY A 165 -10.74 14.21 -11.35
N GLY A 166 -10.15 13.25 -12.07
CA GLY A 166 -8.70 13.01 -12.12
C GLY A 166 -8.20 12.07 -11.02
N GLY A 167 -6.95 11.67 -11.16
CA GLY A 167 -6.18 10.89 -10.18
C GLY A 167 -5.13 11.75 -9.48
N TRP A 168 -4.65 11.28 -8.34
CA TRP A 168 -3.66 11.97 -7.52
C TRP A 168 -2.64 10.95 -7.00
N LEU A 169 -1.32 11.15 -7.21
CA LEU A 169 -0.21 10.33 -6.68
C LEU A 169 -0.66 8.90 -6.36
N HIS A 170 -0.76 8.05 -7.40
CA HIS A 170 -1.14 6.66 -7.21
C HIS A 170 0.09 5.87 -6.76
N CYS A 171 0.20 5.62 -5.46
CA CYS A 171 1.26 4.83 -4.86
C CYS A 171 0.95 3.33 -4.92
N ALA A 172 1.08 2.56 -3.86
CA ALA A 172 0.88 1.12 -3.90
C ALA A 172 -0.55 0.67 -4.23
N GLY A 173 -0.72 -0.59 -4.53
CA GLY A 173 -2.02 -1.18 -4.86
C GLY A 173 -2.14 -2.66 -4.52
N SER A 174 -3.33 -3.21 -4.73
CA SER A 174 -3.63 -4.62 -4.53
C SER A 174 -4.61 -5.15 -5.57
N LEU A 175 -4.69 -6.47 -5.68
CA LEU A 175 -5.77 -7.12 -6.41
C LEU A 175 -6.90 -7.46 -5.45
N THR A 176 -8.12 -7.05 -5.77
CA THR A 176 -9.27 -7.44 -4.95
C THR A 176 -9.59 -8.93 -5.09
N PRO A 177 -10.24 -9.57 -4.10
CA PRO A 177 -10.69 -10.96 -4.23
C PRO A 177 -11.75 -11.21 -5.31
N TRP A 178 -12.17 -10.19 -6.04
CA TRP A 178 -13.05 -10.27 -7.21
C TRP A 178 -12.37 -9.80 -8.50
N ASN A 179 -11.03 -9.86 -8.53
CA ASN A 179 -10.19 -9.66 -9.70
C ASN A 179 -10.32 -8.26 -10.32
N THR A 180 -10.20 -7.22 -9.48
CA THR A 180 -10.10 -5.83 -9.92
C THR A 180 -8.87 -5.17 -9.30
N HIS A 181 -8.27 -4.22 -10.00
CA HIS A 181 -7.18 -3.41 -9.47
C HIS A 181 -7.72 -2.44 -8.42
N LEU A 182 -7.10 -2.39 -7.25
CA LEU A 182 -7.39 -1.45 -6.17
C LEU A 182 -6.11 -0.66 -5.88
N GLY A 183 -6.04 0.55 -6.41
CA GLY A 183 -4.95 1.49 -6.21
C GLY A 183 -5.28 2.50 -5.11
N SER A 184 -4.34 3.37 -4.88
CA SER A 184 -4.33 4.38 -3.83
C SER A 184 -4.29 5.80 -4.40
N GLU A 185 -4.52 6.78 -3.54
CA GLU A 185 -4.15 8.19 -3.72
C GLU A 185 -3.44 8.65 -2.46
N GLU A 186 -2.16 8.92 -2.58
CA GLU A 186 -1.27 9.24 -1.48
C GLU A 186 -1.04 10.76 -1.35
N TYR A 187 -0.48 11.21 -0.21
CA TYR A 187 -0.16 12.62 0.09
C TYR A 187 -1.28 13.58 -0.30
N GLU A 188 -2.48 13.30 0.16
CA GLU A 188 -3.69 14.05 -0.14
C GLU A 188 -3.54 15.55 0.17
N PRO A 189 -4.10 16.46 -0.66
CA PRO A 189 -4.02 17.88 -0.37
C PRO A 189 -4.75 18.22 0.94
N ASP A 190 -4.07 18.94 1.86
CA ASP A 190 -4.68 19.36 3.11
C ASP A 190 -5.73 20.44 2.88
N ALA A 191 -6.99 20.10 3.18
CA ALA A 191 -8.12 21.01 2.99
C ALA A 191 -8.07 22.25 3.92
N ARG A 192 -7.37 22.17 5.07
CA ARG A 192 -7.22 23.29 5.99
C ARG A 192 -6.31 24.38 5.42
N THR A 193 -5.26 23.98 4.72
CA THR A 193 -4.23 24.90 4.20
C THR A 193 -4.30 25.11 2.70
N PHE A 194 -5.24 24.51 2.02
CA PHE A 194 -5.35 24.48 0.55
C PHE A 194 -5.39 25.88 -0.09
N ASP A 195 -6.07 26.83 0.53
CA ASP A 195 -6.20 28.22 0.05
C ASP A 195 -5.09 29.14 0.57
N VAL A 196 -4.23 28.64 1.46
CA VAL A 196 -3.13 29.43 2.05
C VAL A 196 -1.87 29.19 1.22
N THR A 197 -1.16 30.27 0.90
CA THR A 197 0.17 30.15 0.28
C THR A 197 1.13 29.56 1.30
N VAL A 198 1.44 28.28 1.15
CA VAL A 198 2.34 27.54 2.02
C VAL A 198 3.60 27.15 1.28
N SER A 199 4.66 26.84 2.00
CA SER A 199 5.99 26.61 1.48
C SER A 199 6.09 25.47 0.47
N TYR A 200 7.22 25.44 -0.22
CA TYR A 200 7.69 24.50 -1.24
C TYR A 200 7.14 23.05 -1.09
N GLY A 201 6.70 22.47 -2.16
CA GLY A 201 6.21 21.09 -2.23
C GLY A 201 4.69 20.96 -2.34
N ALA A 202 3.93 21.41 -1.35
CA ALA A 202 2.46 21.28 -1.40
C ALA A 202 1.82 22.19 -2.45
N ASN A 203 2.33 23.39 -2.65
CA ASN A 203 1.90 24.26 -3.75
C ASN A 203 2.26 23.67 -5.10
N GLU A 204 3.44 23.09 -5.21
CA GLU A 204 3.90 22.45 -6.45
C GLU A 204 2.97 21.29 -6.84
N ARG A 205 2.60 20.41 -5.91
CA ARG A 205 1.63 19.33 -6.15
C ARG A 205 0.28 19.85 -6.63
N VAL A 206 -0.21 20.92 -6.02
CA VAL A 206 -1.47 21.56 -6.43
C VAL A 206 -1.36 22.18 -7.82
N GLU A 207 -0.26 22.87 -8.14
CA GLU A 207 -0.03 23.47 -9.46
C GLU A 207 0.13 22.39 -10.55
N LEU A 208 0.80 21.28 -10.26
CA LEU A 208 0.91 20.15 -11.18
C LEU A 208 -0.46 19.52 -11.46
N MET A 209 -1.28 19.29 -10.41
CA MET A 209 -2.63 18.77 -10.57
C MET A 209 -3.56 19.76 -11.28
N ALA A 210 -3.36 21.06 -11.09
CA ALA A 210 -4.16 22.10 -11.76
C ALA A 210 -4.06 22.04 -13.29
N GLN A 211 -2.98 21.50 -13.85
CA GLN A 211 -2.81 21.27 -15.29
C GLN A 211 -3.83 20.29 -15.86
N TYR A 212 -4.46 19.47 -15.03
CA TYR A 212 -5.50 18.54 -15.45
C TYR A 212 -6.81 19.25 -15.83
N PHE A 213 -7.06 20.45 -15.31
CA PHE A 213 -8.32 21.15 -15.45
C PHE A 213 -8.21 22.39 -16.33
N PRO A 214 -9.24 22.68 -17.19
CA PRO A 214 -9.25 23.90 -17.99
C PRO A 214 -9.27 25.19 -17.15
N GLY A 215 -9.88 25.18 -15.96
CA GLY A 215 -9.91 26.30 -15.02
C GLY A 215 -8.76 26.31 -14.03
N GLY A 216 -7.83 25.38 -14.16
CA GLY A 216 -6.67 25.29 -13.27
C GLY A 216 -7.07 25.01 -11.80
N LYS A 217 -6.38 25.65 -10.87
CA LYS A 217 -6.63 25.49 -9.41
C LYS A 217 -8.09 25.81 -9.01
N ALA A 218 -8.81 26.65 -9.75
CA ALA A 218 -10.18 27.03 -9.43
C ALA A 218 -11.18 25.86 -9.55
N ASP A 219 -10.86 24.85 -10.36
CA ASP A 219 -11.67 23.64 -10.55
C ASP A 219 -11.28 22.52 -9.57
N LEU A 220 -10.21 22.71 -8.80
CA LEU A 220 -9.65 21.70 -7.91
C LEU A 220 -10.32 21.78 -6.53
N ASN A 221 -10.74 20.63 -5.99
CA ASN A 221 -11.24 20.51 -4.62
C ASN A 221 -10.38 19.48 -3.87
N PRO A 222 -9.72 19.84 -2.72
CA PRO A 222 -8.85 18.95 -2.00
C PRO A 222 -9.53 17.63 -1.57
N TYR A 223 -10.81 17.66 -1.27
CA TYR A 223 -11.56 16.47 -0.86
C TYR A 223 -11.89 15.48 -1.99
N HIS A 224 -11.52 15.77 -3.22
CA HIS A 224 -11.66 14.80 -4.33
C HIS A 224 -10.52 13.77 -4.35
N TYR A 225 -9.45 13.93 -3.56
CA TYR A 225 -8.24 13.10 -3.58
C TYR A 225 -7.91 12.51 -2.21
N GLY A 226 -7.11 11.44 -2.19
CA GLY A 226 -6.75 10.68 -0.98
C GLY A 226 -7.67 9.47 -0.75
N TRP A 227 -8.12 8.82 -1.81
CA TRP A 227 -9.12 7.73 -1.76
C TRP A 227 -8.59 6.42 -2.33
N PRO A 228 -9.11 5.26 -1.85
CA PRO A 228 -8.95 4.01 -2.59
C PRO A 228 -9.63 4.09 -3.95
N VAL A 229 -8.92 3.69 -5.00
CA VAL A 229 -9.37 3.77 -6.40
C VAL A 229 -9.48 2.37 -6.98
N GLU A 230 -10.69 1.93 -7.31
CA GLU A 230 -10.91 0.65 -7.97
C GLU A 230 -11.05 0.82 -9.48
N VAL A 231 -10.27 0.06 -10.24
CA VAL A 231 -10.39 -0.07 -11.70
C VAL A 231 -10.87 -1.47 -12.05
N ARG A 232 -11.99 -1.53 -12.76
CA ARG A 232 -12.57 -2.76 -13.33
C ARG A 232 -12.33 -2.81 -14.81
N VAL A 233 -11.73 -3.87 -15.29
CA VAL A 233 -11.59 -4.16 -16.72
C VAL A 233 -12.83 -4.90 -17.19
N LEU A 234 -13.51 -4.38 -18.20
CA LEU A 234 -14.82 -4.84 -18.67
C LEU A 234 -14.77 -5.21 -20.16
N ASN A 235 -15.80 -5.96 -20.60
CA ASN A 235 -16.01 -6.30 -22.02
C ASN A 235 -14.77 -6.85 -22.74
N GLY A 236 -13.99 -7.73 -22.04
CA GLY A 236 -12.78 -8.30 -22.61
C GLY A 236 -11.69 -7.25 -22.88
N GLY A 237 -11.54 -6.28 -21.98
CA GLY A 237 -10.52 -5.23 -22.07
C GLY A 237 -10.93 -4.00 -22.87
N LYS A 238 -12.12 -3.99 -23.51
CA LYS A 238 -12.55 -2.83 -24.33
C LYS A 238 -12.87 -1.60 -23.50
N ASP A 239 -13.41 -1.83 -22.29
CA ASP A 239 -13.87 -0.78 -21.39
C ASP A 239 -13.21 -0.91 -20.02
N THR A 240 -13.13 0.23 -19.32
CA THR A 240 -12.74 0.30 -17.90
C THR A 240 -13.75 1.08 -17.11
N LYS A 241 -13.87 0.77 -15.82
CA LYS A 241 -14.69 1.54 -14.89
C LYS A 241 -13.85 1.93 -13.68
N VAL A 242 -13.72 3.23 -13.46
CA VAL A 242 -13.02 3.81 -12.31
C VAL A 242 -14.01 4.21 -11.23
N VAL A 243 -13.70 3.90 -9.97
CA VAL A 243 -14.51 4.24 -8.80
C VAL A 243 -13.63 4.64 -7.64
N LYS A 244 -13.85 5.83 -7.05
CA LYS A 244 -13.29 6.20 -5.75
C LYS A 244 -14.21 5.74 -4.62
N HIS A 245 -13.64 5.07 -3.60
CA HIS A 245 -14.39 4.46 -2.51
C HIS A 245 -14.51 5.37 -1.29
N TYR A 246 -15.28 6.43 -1.38
CA TYR A 246 -15.47 7.47 -0.36
C TYR A 246 -15.96 6.94 1.01
N ALA A 247 -16.50 5.73 1.09
CA ALA A 247 -16.91 5.13 2.36
C ALA A 247 -15.73 4.62 3.19
N MET A 248 -14.56 4.42 2.59
CA MET A 248 -13.40 3.80 3.24
C MET A 248 -12.53 4.79 4.02
N GLY A 249 -12.72 6.09 3.86
CA GLY A 249 -11.91 7.13 4.51
C GLY A 249 -10.86 7.72 3.57
N ARG A 250 -10.45 8.95 3.85
CA ARG A 250 -9.48 9.76 3.12
C ARG A 250 -8.24 9.98 3.99
N VAL A 251 -7.09 9.55 3.52
CA VAL A 251 -5.78 9.63 4.17
C VAL A 251 -4.69 9.74 3.10
N SER A 252 -3.43 9.88 3.49
CA SER A 252 -2.28 9.64 2.61
C SER A 252 -2.19 8.15 2.33
N LEU A 253 -3.06 7.70 1.41
CA LEU A 253 -3.33 6.27 1.26
C LEU A 253 -2.17 5.60 0.52
N GLU A 254 -1.41 4.83 1.26
CA GLU A 254 -0.41 3.93 0.67
C GLU A 254 -1.09 2.74 0.01
N LEU A 255 -1.85 1.98 0.77
CA LEU A 255 -2.47 0.76 0.30
C LEU A 255 -3.84 0.51 0.93
N ALA A 256 -4.78 0.02 0.14
CA ALA A 256 -5.99 -0.64 0.62
C ALA A 256 -5.94 -2.12 0.25
N TYR A 257 -6.01 -3.02 1.25
CA TYR A 257 -5.93 -4.46 1.06
C TYR A 257 -7.20 -5.15 1.53
N VAL A 258 -7.96 -5.74 0.60
CA VAL A 258 -9.21 -6.45 0.92
C VAL A 258 -8.93 -7.92 1.16
N LEU A 259 -9.34 -8.43 2.33
CA LEU A 259 -9.14 -9.83 2.71
C LEU A 259 -10.08 -10.80 1.96
N PRO A 260 -9.79 -12.11 1.97
CA PRO A 260 -10.56 -13.12 1.22
C PRO A 260 -12.05 -13.23 1.59
N ASP A 261 -12.48 -12.71 2.76
CA ASP A 261 -13.90 -12.61 3.14
C ASP A 261 -14.67 -11.57 2.31
N LYS A 262 -13.98 -10.81 1.45
CA LYS A 262 -14.51 -9.76 0.57
C LYS A 262 -15.19 -8.60 1.30
N ARG A 263 -14.96 -8.47 2.60
CA ARG A 263 -15.59 -7.47 3.48
C ARG A 263 -14.58 -6.67 4.28
N THR A 264 -13.57 -7.34 4.80
CA THR A 264 -12.58 -6.75 5.69
C THR A 264 -11.44 -6.16 4.84
N ALA A 265 -11.20 -4.87 4.99
CA ALA A 265 -10.10 -4.19 4.31
C ALA A 265 -9.26 -3.42 5.34
N TYR A 266 -7.95 -3.48 5.18
CA TYR A 266 -7.00 -2.64 5.91
C TYR A 266 -6.51 -1.54 5.00
N LEU A 267 -6.31 -0.35 5.58
CA LEU A 267 -5.74 0.80 4.89
C LEU A 267 -4.53 1.27 5.66
N THR A 268 -3.42 1.41 4.96
CA THR A 268 -2.18 1.99 5.46
C THR A 268 -2.09 3.45 5.02
N ASP A 269 -1.44 4.26 5.84
CA ASP A 269 -1.39 5.73 5.75
C ASP A 269 0.08 6.13 5.80
N ASP A 270 0.64 6.61 4.68
CA ASP A 270 2.04 7.04 4.65
C ASP A 270 2.21 8.48 5.15
N GLY A 271 3.36 8.76 5.70
CA GLY A 271 3.76 10.06 6.19
C GLY A 271 4.19 10.07 7.66
N THR A 272 4.07 11.21 8.29
CA THR A 272 4.44 11.44 9.70
C THR A 272 3.21 11.66 10.55
N GLY A 273 3.08 10.95 11.67
CA GLY A 273 1.92 11.07 12.55
C GLY A 273 0.65 10.51 11.91
N VAL A 274 0.75 9.31 11.36
CA VAL A 274 -0.27 8.63 10.55
C VAL A 274 -0.94 7.49 11.31
N GLY A 275 -1.95 6.85 10.73
CA GLY A 275 -2.77 5.83 11.38
C GLY A 275 -2.93 4.54 10.58
N LEU A 276 -3.35 3.47 11.27
CA LEU A 276 -3.80 2.21 10.68
C LEU A 276 -5.32 2.13 10.74
N TYR A 277 -5.97 1.80 9.62
CA TYR A 277 -7.42 1.77 9.54
C TYR A 277 -7.94 0.40 9.12
N LEU A 278 -9.14 0.08 9.62
CA LEU A 278 -9.89 -1.11 9.29
C LEU A 278 -11.27 -0.69 8.76
N PHE A 279 -11.59 -1.09 7.55
CA PHE A 279 -12.93 -0.95 6.97
C PHE A 279 -13.62 -2.30 6.91
N VAL A 280 -14.87 -2.36 7.38
CA VAL A 280 -15.70 -3.56 7.27
C VAL A 280 -16.93 -3.24 6.42
N ALA A 281 -16.97 -3.76 5.21
CA ALA A 281 -18.05 -3.55 4.27
C ALA A 281 -19.37 -4.21 4.76
N ASP A 282 -20.51 -3.56 4.51
CA ASP A 282 -21.83 -4.11 4.83
C ASP A 282 -22.15 -5.38 4.02
N THR A 283 -21.69 -5.42 2.78
CA THR A 283 -21.92 -6.52 1.84
C THR A 283 -20.59 -7.02 1.27
N PRO A 284 -20.33 -8.34 1.25
CA PRO A 284 -19.12 -8.88 0.60
C PRO A 284 -19.04 -8.48 -0.87
N GLY A 285 -17.85 -8.03 -1.31
CA GLY A 285 -17.59 -7.59 -2.69
C GLY A 285 -18.15 -6.21 -3.04
N ASP A 286 -18.59 -5.45 -2.04
CA ASP A 286 -19.13 -4.10 -2.24
C ASP A 286 -18.56 -3.10 -1.22
N LEU A 287 -17.61 -2.27 -1.64
CA LEU A 287 -16.97 -1.27 -0.80
C LEU A 287 -17.72 0.07 -0.70
N ARG A 288 -18.95 0.14 -1.25
CA ARG A 288 -19.76 1.39 -1.27
C ARG A 288 -20.37 1.76 0.08
N SER A 289 -20.40 0.84 1.04
CA SER A 289 -21.00 1.04 2.36
C SER A 289 -20.32 0.16 3.39
N GLY A 290 -20.06 0.71 4.58
CA GLY A 290 -19.42 -0.03 5.66
C GLY A 290 -19.04 0.86 6.83
N THR A 291 -18.47 0.24 7.86
CA THR A 291 -17.99 0.91 9.08
C THR A 291 -16.46 1.01 9.03
N LEU A 292 -15.95 2.19 9.35
CA LEU A 292 -14.52 2.48 9.45
C LEU A 292 -14.09 2.51 10.92
N TYR A 293 -12.91 1.96 11.19
CA TYR A 293 -12.27 1.95 12.50
C TYR A 293 -10.82 2.43 12.37
N ALA A 294 -10.29 3.03 13.44
CA ALA A 294 -8.89 3.42 13.54
C ALA A 294 -8.21 2.67 14.69
N ALA A 295 -6.98 2.23 14.49
CA ALA A 295 -6.23 1.46 15.45
C ALA A 295 -5.79 2.28 16.66
N GLN A 296 -5.71 1.65 17.82
CA GLN A 296 -5.01 2.14 19.00
C GLN A 296 -3.90 1.15 19.38
N TRP A 297 -2.68 1.64 19.42
CA TRP A 297 -1.52 0.92 19.90
C TRP A 297 -1.49 0.96 21.43
N THR A 298 -1.51 -0.21 22.08
CA THR A 298 -1.27 -0.35 23.52
C THR A 298 0.02 -1.12 23.69
N GLN A 299 1.11 -0.38 23.86
CA GLN A 299 2.45 -0.94 23.94
C GLN A 299 2.58 -2.01 25.02
N GLN A 300 3.24 -3.12 24.67
CA GLN A 300 3.59 -4.18 25.56
C GLN A 300 5.12 -4.23 25.72
N PRO A 301 5.65 -4.59 26.91
CA PRO A 301 7.08 -4.70 27.11
C PRO A 301 7.73 -5.75 26.20
N GLY A 302 8.98 -5.53 25.83
CA GLY A 302 9.81 -6.45 25.07
C GLY A 302 9.75 -6.24 23.56
N ASN A 303 10.72 -6.80 22.86
CA ASN A 303 10.88 -6.76 21.42
C ASN A 303 11.25 -5.37 20.83
N GLU A 304 11.75 -4.46 21.66
CA GLU A 304 12.05 -3.06 21.28
C GLU A 304 13.05 -2.98 20.13
N GLU A 305 14.08 -3.82 20.13
CA GLU A 305 15.10 -3.89 19.06
C GLU A 305 14.57 -4.40 17.71
N GLN A 306 13.39 -5.01 17.71
CA GLN A 306 12.71 -5.49 16.51
C GLN A 306 11.46 -4.67 16.18
N GLY A 307 11.33 -3.45 16.72
CA GLY A 307 10.18 -2.58 16.49
C GLY A 307 9.06 -2.69 17.52
N GLY A 308 9.30 -3.36 18.66
CA GLY A 308 8.34 -3.46 19.74
C GLY A 308 7.16 -4.39 19.47
N GLN A 309 6.19 -4.35 20.38
CA GLN A 309 4.95 -5.10 20.28
C GLN A 309 3.80 -4.43 21.05
N ALA A 310 2.56 -4.64 20.58
CA ALA A 310 1.37 -4.05 21.18
C ALA A 310 0.15 -4.96 21.09
N LYS A 311 -0.83 -4.68 21.94
CA LYS A 311 -2.22 -5.03 21.68
C LYS A 311 -2.86 -3.94 20.85
N LEU A 312 -3.70 -4.33 19.89
CA LEU A 312 -4.47 -3.39 19.09
C LEU A 312 -5.91 -3.29 19.60
N GLY A 313 -6.32 -2.04 19.87
CA GLY A 313 -7.71 -1.64 20.03
C GLY A 313 -8.22 -0.96 18.76
N TRP A 314 -9.54 -0.78 18.64
CA TRP A 314 -10.16 -0.19 17.46
C TRP A 314 -11.19 0.86 17.85
N HIS A 315 -10.94 2.12 17.49
CA HIS A 315 -11.91 3.21 17.66
C HIS A 315 -12.90 3.20 16.51
N ASN A 316 -14.19 3.17 16.83
CA ASN A 316 -15.27 3.22 15.86
C ASN A 316 -15.43 4.64 15.31
N LEU A 317 -15.17 4.83 14.01
CA LEU A 317 -15.37 6.10 13.31
C LEU A 317 -16.76 6.21 12.67
N GLY A 318 -17.58 5.17 12.83
CA GLY A 318 -18.97 5.11 12.39
C GLY A 318 -19.18 4.53 10.97
N PRO A 319 -20.42 4.18 10.64
CA PRO A 319 -20.81 3.73 9.30
C PRO A 319 -20.96 4.91 8.33
N ALA A 320 -20.67 4.68 7.05
CA ALA A 320 -20.95 5.63 5.98
C ALA A 320 -21.24 4.91 4.65
N LYS A 321 -21.95 5.62 3.77
CA LYS A 321 -22.18 5.20 2.38
C LYS A 321 -21.46 6.13 1.42
N ARG A 322 -20.89 5.58 0.35
CA ARG A 322 -20.26 6.35 -0.73
C ARG A 322 -21.19 7.48 -1.24
N SER A 323 -22.48 7.19 -1.37
CA SER A 323 -23.47 8.17 -1.85
C SER A 323 -23.65 9.39 -0.93
N GLN A 324 -23.47 9.22 0.38
CA GLN A 324 -23.55 10.31 1.35
C GLN A 324 -22.37 11.28 1.15
N ILE A 325 -21.15 10.75 1.08
CA ILE A 325 -19.93 11.56 0.88
C ILE A 325 -19.98 12.22 -0.52
N ALA A 326 -20.34 11.46 -1.56
CA ALA A 326 -20.50 12.01 -2.90
C ALA A 326 -21.55 13.13 -2.99
N ALA A 327 -22.60 13.09 -2.18
CA ALA A 327 -23.59 14.19 -2.12
C ALA A 327 -22.99 15.46 -1.50
N ALA A 328 -22.20 15.32 -0.44
CA ALA A 328 -21.51 16.44 0.20
C ALA A 328 -20.44 17.05 -0.73
N LEU A 329 -19.68 16.23 -1.45
CA LEU A 329 -18.67 16.69 -2.41
C LEU A 329 -19.23 17.50 -3.59
N LYS A 330 -20.53 17.39 -3.88
CA LYS A 330 -21.20 18.26 -4.87
C LYS A 330 -21.43 19.68 -4.36
N THR A 331 -21.26 19.90 -3.07
CA THR A 331 -21.28 21.23 -2.46
C THR A 331 -19.86 21.75 -2.34
N LYS A 332 -19.69 23.06 -2.15
CA LYS A 332 -18.37 23.63 -1.86
C LYS A 332 -18.02 23.41 -0.37
N ILE A 333 -17.84 22.13 0.02
CA ILE A 333 -17.44 21.78 1.38
C ILE A 333 -15.95 21.99 1.54
N GLY A 334 -15.54 22.63 2.64
CA GLY A 334 -14.16 22.83 3.06
C GLY A 334 -13.95 22.42 4.51
N PHE A 335 -12.73 22.59 5.01
CA PHE A 335 -12.37 22.23 6.38
C PHE A 335 -13.19 23.00 7.43
N ALA A 336 -13.42 24.31 7.23
CA ALA A 336 -14.12 25.17 8.16
C ALA A 336 -15.62 24.82 8.33
N GLU A 337 -16.19 24.09 7.40
CA GLU A 337 -17.56 23.57 7.53
C GLU A 337 -17.64 22.35 8.44
N LEU A 338 -16.51 21.64 8.66
CA LEU A 338 -16.43 20.46 9.51
C LEU A 338 -15.99 20.78 10.92
N PHE A 339 -15.00 21.69 11.09
CA PHE A 339 -14.37 21.96 12.37
C PHE A 339 -14.34 23.44 12.73
N GLU A 340 -14.43 23.71 14.03
CA GLU A 340 -13.92 24.93 14.66
C GLU A 340 -12.51 24.64 15.17
N THR A 341 -11.62 25.62 15.07
CA THR A 341 -10.26 25.56 15.60
C THR A 341 -10.05 26.60 16.69
N ALA A 342 -9.19 26.30 17.64
CA ALA A 342 -8.71 27.27 18.63
C ALA A 342 -7.18 27.32 18.60
N ASN A 343 -6.63 28.44 19.09
CA ASN A 343 -5.19 28.54 19.31
C ASN A 343 -4.79 27.62 20.47
N ILE A 344 -3.59 27.06 20.36
CA ILE A 344 -2.92 26.36 21.45
C ILE A 344 -2.43 27.42 22.42
N ASP A 345 -2.70 27.23 23.71
CA ASP A 345 -2.18 28.12 24.75
C ASP A 345 -0.76 27.68 25.15
N PRO A 346 0.29 28.43 24.74
CA PRO A 346 1.66 28.06 25.08
C PRO A 346 1.96 28.25 26.58
N ASP A 347 1.24 29.16 27.26
CA ASP A 347 1.44 29.46 28.67
C ASP A 347 0.75 28.46 29.60
N ASP A 348 -0.24 27.72 29.09
CA ASP A 348 -0.92 26.61 29.81
C ASP A 348 -0.45 25.22 29.36
N GLY A 349 0.84 25.07 29.06
CA GLY A 349 1.43 23.78 28.69
C GLY A 349 0.92 23.19 27.37
N GLY A 350 0.48 24.03 26.45
CA GLY A 350 -0.04 23.63 25.14
C GLY A 350 -1.47 23.07 25.19
N ARG A 351 -2.27 23.40 26.19
CA ARG A 351 -3.66 22.92 26.29
C ARG A 351 -4.58 23.65 25.31
N CYS A 352 -5.63 22.95 24.95
CA CYS A 352 -6.71 23.52 24.17
C CYS A 352 -7.76 24.21 25.07
N ALA A 353 -8.40 25.24 24.57
CA ALA A 353 -9.54 25.89 25.21
C ALA A 353 -10.65 24.86 25.52
N ALA A 354 -11.46 25.14 26.55
CA ALA A 354 -12.56 24.28 26.96
C ALA A 354 -13.52 23.99 25.79
N GLY A 355 -13.84 22.73 25.59
CA GLY A 355 -14.70 22.24 24.49
C GLY A 355 -13.98 21.90 23.19
N TYR A 356 -12.67 22.12 23.11
CA TYR A 356 -11.83 21.63 22.02
C TYR A 356 -11.05 20.39 22.43
N VAL A 357 -10.83 19.49 21.48
CA VAL A 357 -10.02 18.29 21.65
C VAL A 357 -8.61 18.59 21.15
N SER A 358 -7.61 18.31 22.00
CA SER A 358 -6.22 18.34 21.61
C SER A 358 -5.90 17.08 20.78
N THR A 359 -5.32 17.27 19.62
CA THR A 359 -4.91 16.20 18.73
C THR A 359 -3.48 16.40 18.29
N ASN A 360 -2.76 15.32 18.06
CA ASN A 360 -1.50 15.35 17.32
C ASN A 360 -1.63 14.37 16.16
N HIS A 361 -1.38 14.85 14.97
CA HIS A 361 -1.30 14.09 13.74
C HIS A 361 -0.49 14.93 12.76
N GLY A 362 0.11 14.29 11.80
CA GLY A 362 0.84 14.99 10.76
C GLY A 362 0.46 14.44 9.40
N HIS A 363 0.96 15.10 8.40
CA HIS A 363 1.06 14.57 7.06
C HIS A 363 2.31 15.15 6.42
N ASP A 364 3.00 14.36 5.63
CA ASP A 364 4.24 14.77 4.98
C ASP A 364 3.93 15.37 3.60
N THR A 365 3.29 16.53 3.61
CA THR A 365 2.91 17.24 2.37
C THR A 365 3.91 18.32 1.96
N GLY A 366 5.12 18.30 2.53
CA GLY A 366 6.10 19.38 2.35
C GLY A 366 5.70 20.67 3.07
N GLN A 367 4.74 20.60 3.99
CA GLN A 367 4.29 21.72 4.83
C GLN A 367 5.09 21.77 6.13
N PRO A 368 5.18 22.95 6.79
CA PRO A 368 5.55 22.96 8.19
C PRO A 368 4.61 22.00 8.94
N TYR A 369 5.19 21.09 9.70
CA TYR A 369 4.44 20.12 10.48
C TYR A 369 3.38 20.81 11.35
N VAL A 370 2.11 20.46 11.17
CA VAL A 370 0.98 21.03 11.91
C VAL A 370 0.46 20.01 12.93
N GLY A 371 1.33 19.24 13.55
CA GLY A 371 0.95 18.09 14.37
C GLY A 371 -0.08 18.37 15.45
N HIS A 372 0.14 19.42 16.24
CA HIS A 372 -0.73 19.76 17.37
C HIS A 372 -1.85 20.72 16.94
N GLU A 373 -3.09 20.28 17.03
CA GLU A 373 -4.29 21.08 16.74
C GLU A 373 -5.30 21.02 17.88
N CYS A 374 -6.04 22.12 18.06
CA CYS A 374 -7.22 22.19 18.92
C CYS A 374 -8.48 22.19 18.06
N LEU A 375 -9.18 21.09 18.04
CA LEU A 375 -10.31 20.85 17.13
C LEU A 375 -11.62 20.67 17.89
N LYS A 376 -12.69 21.21 17.32
CA LYS A 376 -14.06 20.97 17.78
C LYS A 376 -14.96 20.72 16.57
N LEU A 377 -15.63 19.58 16.58
CA LEU A 377 -16.57 19.22 15.52
C LEU A 377 -17.77 20.17 15.49
N ARG A 378 -18.11 20.72 14.32
CA ARG A 378 -19.32 21.53 14.18
C ARG A 378 -20.57 20.66 14.30
N PRO A 379 -21.66 21.17 14.86
CA PRO A 379 -22.95 20.48 14.87
C PRO A 379 -23.64 20.62 13.49
N GLY A 380 -24.59 19.73 13.22
CA GLY A 380 -25.51 19.83 12.07
C GLY A 380 -25.24 18.85 10.93
N THR A 381 -25.69 19.20 9.75
CA THR A 381 -25.63 18.37 8.53
C THR A 381 -25.25 19.20 7.31
N ILE A 382 -24.57 18.58 6.35
CA ILE A 382 -24.31 19.13 5.01
C ILE A 382 -24.88 18.14 3.99
N ALA A 383 -25.68 18.62 3.05
CA ALA A 383 -26.40 17.78 2.09
C ALA A 383 -27.23 16.66 2.79
N GLY A 384 -27.76 16.92 4.00
CA GLY A 384 -28.50 15.93 4.80
C GLY A 384 -27.63 14.87 5.50
N VAL A 385 -26.32 14.97 5.42
CA VAL A 385 -25.37 14.05 6.05
C VAL A 385 -24.82 14.68 7.33
N PRO A 386 -24.84 13.99 8.51
CA PRO A 386 -24.28 14.50 9.74
C PRO A 386 -22.79 14.86 9.57
N ILE A 387 -22.37 15.98 10.17
CA ILE A 387 -20.98 16.46 10.08
C ILE A 387 -20.00 15.41 10.62
N GLY A 388 -20.32 14.68 11.68
CA GLY A 388 -19.47 13.60 12.20
C GLY A 388 -19.22 12.47 11.18
N VAL A 389 -20.22 12.14 10.35
CA VAL A 389 -20.04 11.18 9.24
C VAL A 389 -19.12 11.74 8.17
N LEU A 390 -19.28 13.02 7.83
CA LEU A 390 -18.42 13.70 6.85
C LEU A 390 -16.97 13.82 7.35
N ALA A 391 -16.79 14.28 8.58
CA ALA A 391 -15.48 14.41 9.20
C ALA A 391 -14.75 13.07 9.27
N SER A 392 -15.45 11.99 9.62
CA SER A 392 -14.86 10.64 9.69
C SER A 392 -14.36 10.11 8.34
N ARG A 393 -14.76 10.73 7.24
CA ARG A 393 -14.37 10.29 5.87
C ARG A 393 -13.53 11.32 5.13
N LEU A 394 -13.81 12.61 5.28
CA LEU A 394 -13.10 13.70 4.59
C LEU A 394 -11.82 14.11 5.33
N GLU A 395 -11.83 13.98 6.65
CA GLU A 395 -10.73 14.30 7.56
C GLU A 395 -10.45 13.12 8.50
N THR A 396 -10.27 11.96 7.92
CA THR A 396 -10.22 10.67 8.65
C THR A 396 -9.16 10.68 9.75
N ARG A 397 -7.94 11.13 9.47
CA ARG A 397 -6.83 11.19 10.41
C ARG A 397 -7.13 12.12 11.60
N ARG A 398 -7.62 13.35 11.32
CA ARG A 398 -8.04 14.31 12.35
C ARG A 398 -9.16 13.76 13.22
N TYR A 399 -10.17 13.19 12.60
CA TYR A 399 -11.29 12.61 13.32
C TYR A 399 -10.89 11.38 14.17
N ALA A 400 -10.00 10.53 13.65
CA ALA A 400 -9.44 9.40 14.39
C ALA A 400 -8.66 9.86 15.64
N ALA A 401 -7.79 10.88 15.49
CA ALA A 401 -7.07 11.49 16.61
C ALA A 401 -8.03 12.05 17.67
N MET A 402 -9.09 12.76 17.25
CA MET A 402 -10.14 13.23 18.17
C MET A 402 -10.87 12.11 18.91
N ARG A 403 -10.93 10.90 18.32
CA ARG A 403 -11.51 9.72 18.95
C ARG A 403 -10.53 8.96 19.85
N GLY A 404 -9.26 9.38 19.92
CA GLY A 404 -8.22 8.76 20.73
C GLY A 404 -7.47 7.60 20.06
N ALA A 405 -7.59 7.46 18.75
CA ALA A 405 -6.78 6.51 18.00
C ALA A 405 -5.30 6.90 17.99
N THR A 406 -4.42 5.97 17.66
CA THR A 406 -3.00 6.25 17.49
C THR A 406 -2.77 6.89 16.12
N THR A 407 -2.21 8.09 16.14
CA THR A 407 -1.76 8.85 14.98
C THR A 407 -0.30 9.26 15.17
N GLU A 408 0.54 8.27 15.50
CA GLU A 408 1.96 8.44 15.83
C GLU A 408 2.87 7.59 14.92
N PHE A 409 2.27 6.72 14.09
CA PHE A 409 3.03 5.89 13.16
C PHE A 409 3.79 6.75 12.14
N ARG A 410 4.85 6.16 11.59
CA ARG A 410 5.71 6.80 10.60
C ARG A 410 5.86 5.89 9.38
N LYS A 411 5.51 6.40 8.18
CA LYS A 411 5.67 5.70 6.89
C LYS A 411 5.15 4.26 6.95
N MET A 412 3.82 4.12 6.99
CA MET A 412 3.15 2.83 7.04
C MET A 412 2.78 2.41 5.62
N GLU A 413 3.51 1.44 5.12
CA GLU A 413 3.56 1.04 3.72
C GLU A 413 2.71 -0.19 3.40
N GLY A 414 3.26 -1.11 2.64
CA GLY A 414 2.61 -2.31 2.14
C GLY A 414 2.07 -3.25 3.20
N ILE A 415 1.00 -3.97 2.86
CA ILE A 415 0.37 -4.97 3.72
C ILE A 415 0.01 -6.21 2.90
N THR A 416 0.18 -7.40 3.48
CA THR A 416 -0.18 -8.67 2.84
C THR A 416 -0.75 -9.66 3.86
N TYR A 417 -1.42 -10.71 3.38
CA TYR A 417 -2.13 -11.67 4.21
C TYR A 417 -1.58 -13.10 4.07
N ASP A 418 -1.30 -13.71 5.21
CA ASP A 418 -1.04 -15.14 5.37
C ASP A 418 -2.33 -15.85 5.80
N PRO A 419 -2.94 -16.64 4.92
CA PRO A 419 -4.19 -17.34 5.22
C PRO A 419 -4.01 -18.53 6.18
N HIS A 420 -2.81 -19.13 6.25
CA HIS A 420 -2.51 -20.28 7.10
C HIS A 420 -2.51 -19.89 8.59
N GLU A 421 -1.66 -18.91 8.91
CA GLU A 421 -1.50 -18.43 10.28
C GLU A 421 -2.54 -17.37 10.66
N ARG A 422 -3.36 -16.94 9.69
CA ARG A 422 -4.34 -15.84 9.84
C ARG A 422 -3.64 -14.58 10.38
N ARG A 423 -2.62 -14.15 9.65
CA ARG A 423 -1.81 -12.99 9.99
C ARG A 423 -1.74 -12.01 8.83
N LEU A 424 -1.60 -10.74 9.15
CA LEU A 424 -1.09 -9.76 8.22
C LEU A 424 0.40 -9.57 8.46
N TYR A 425 1.12 -9.23 7.40
CA TYR A 425 2.42 -8.60 7.48
C TYR A 425 2.29 -7.17 6.96
N LEU A 426 2.94 -6.23 7.63
CA LEU A 426 2.87 -4.81 7.37
C LEU A 426 4.28 -4.23 7.40
N ALA A 427 4.66 -3.49 6.37
CA ALA A 427 5.90 -2.75 6.30
C ALA A 427 5.76 -1.38 6.98
N MET A 428 6.82 -0.95 7.64
CA MET A 428 6.98 0.39 8.20
C MET A 428 8.40 0.83 7.89
N SER A 429 8.56 1.78 6.99
CA SER A 429 9.88 2.11 6.47
C SER A 429 10.78 2.81 7.49
N GLU A 430 10.21 3.41 8.54
CA GLU A 430 10.98 4.01 9.64
C GLU A 430 10.30 3.81 10.99
N ILE A 431 11.09 3.73 12.06
CA ILE A 431 10.66 4.04 13.42
C ILE A 431 11.37 5.31 13.83
N SER A 432 10.66 6.43 13.80
CA SER A 432 11.21 7.75 14.12
C SER A 432 10.10 8.72 14.52
N LYS A 433 10.46 9.92 14.92
CA LYS A 433 9.54 11.03 15.21
C LYS A 433 8.48 10.63 16.25
N GLY A 434 7.19 10.65 15.95
CA GLY A 434 6.11 10.30 16.88
C GLY A 434 6.17 8.88 17.46
N MET A 435 6.97 7.98 16.87
CA MET A 435 7.16 6.64 17.42
C MET A 435 8.25 6.56 18.49
N GLU A 436 9.08 7.60 18.68
CA GLU A 436 10.18 7.58 19.64
C GLU A 436 9.73 7.85 21.09
N GLY A 437 8.59 8.50 21.30
CA GLY A 437 8.02 8.73 22.62
C GLY A 437 8.65 9.87 23.40
N ASP A 438 9.03 10.96 22.75
CA ASP A 438 9.44 12.19 23.38
C ASP A 438 8.26 13.18 23.47
N SER A 439 7.63 13.26 24.64
CA SER A 439 6.48 14.16 24.89
C SER A 439 6.78 15.65 24.73
N ASN A 440 8.05 16.04 24.63
CA ASN A 440 8.46 17.42 24.32
C ASN A 440 8.64 17.65 22.82
N SER A 441 8.72 16.59 22.05
CA SER A 441 8.80 16.64 20.60
C SER A 441 7.54 17.29 20.00
N GLU A 442 7.69 18.00 18.91
CA GLU A 442 6.55 18.49 18.13
C GLU A 442 5.67 17.36 17.62
N PHE A 443 6.23 16.16 17.44
CA PHE A 443 5.55 14.99 16.94
C PHE A 443 4.63 14.30 17.97
N ASP A 444 4.84 14.55 19.28
CA ASP A 444 4.05 13.95 20.36
C ASP A 444 3.22 14.98 21.13
N ARG A 445 3.57 16.27 21.00
CA ARG A 445 2.92 17.33 21.77
C ARG A 445 1.42 17.41 21.47
N GLY A 446 0.60 17.33 22.53
CA GLY A 446 -0.86 17.41 22.42
C GLY A 446 -1.53 16.11 22.03
N GLY A 447 -0.77 15.08 21.71
CA GLY A 447 -1.25 13.73 21.44
C GLY A 447 -1.19 12.81 22.66
N PRO A 448 -1.65 11.55 22.50
CA PRO A 448 -1.69 10.58 23.59
C PRO A 448 -0.34 9.92 23.90
N ASN A 449 0.67 9.99 23.03
CA ASN A 449 1.97 9.32 23.12
C ASN A 449 1.83 7.81 23.46
N HIS A 450 1.21 7.06 22.56
CA HIS A 450 0.96 5.63 22.69
C HIS A 450 2.20 4.79 22.38
N ILE A 451 3.04 5.26 21.46
CA ILE A 451 4.23 4.56 20.96
C ILE A 451 5.48 5.14 21.63
N ARG A 452 6.37 4.26 22.09
CA ARG A 452 7.66 4.63 22.69
C ARG A 452 8.68 3.58 22.33
N LEU A 453 9.33 3.74 21.19
CA LEU A 453 10.27 2.78 20.64
C LEU A 453 11.65 3.43 20.40
N PRO A 454 12.72 2.66 20.44
CA PRO A 454 14.01 3.14 19.99
C PRO A 454 13.96 3.50 18.49
N LYS A 455 14.62 4.58 18.12
CA LYS A 455 14.76 5.00 16.73
C LYS A 455 15.40 3.91 15.87
N ASN A 456 14.81 3.63 14.70
CA ASN A 456 15.37 2.77 13.67
C ASN A 456 14.96 3.29 12.28
N GLU A 457 15.85 4.01 11.62
CA GLU A 457 15.63 4.59 10.30
C GLU A 457 15.69 3.56 9.16
N CYS A 458 16.02 2.31 9.46
CA CYS A 458 16.05 1.21 8.48
C CYS A 458 14.77 0.37 8.47
N GLY A 459 13.78 0.74 9.27
CA GLY A 459 12.44 0.18 9.23
C GLY A 459 12.26 -1.22 9.81
N VAL A 460 11.03 -1.67 9.78
CA VAL A 460 10.58 -2.94 10.38
C VAL A 460 9.42 -3.52 9.60
N VAL A 461 9.40 -4.84 9.44
CA VAL A 461 8.20 -5.59 9.07
C VAL A 461 7.50 -6.09 10.32
N TYR A 462 6.21 -5.78 10.45
CA TYR A 462 5.34 -6.22 11.53
C TYR A 462 4.47 -7.40 11.13
N SER A 463 4.09 -8.22 12.12
CA SER A 463 3.09 -9.28 12.02
C SER A 463 1.90 -8.93 12.91
N LEU A 464 0.67 -9.04 12.38
CA LEU A 464 -0.58 -8.76 13.07
C LEU A 464 -1.45 -10.01 13.07
N GLY A 465 -1.78 -10.56 14.25
CA GLY A 465 -2.68 -11.71 14.39
C GLY A 465 -4.14 -11.31 14.18
N LEU A 466 -4.90 -12.11 13.46
CA LEU A 466 -6.31 -11.86 13.14
C LEU A 466 -7.26 -12.82 13.87
N LYS A 467 -8.36 -12.30 14.41
CA LYS A 467 -9.42 -13.10 15.04
C LYS A 467 -10.80 -12.47 14.91
N GLY A 468 -11.83 -13.27 15.16
CA GLY A 468 -13.20 -12.79 15.34
C GLY A 468 -13.52 -12.42 16.79
N GLY A 469 -14.68 -11.78 16.98
CA GLY A 469 -15.18 -11.43 18.31
C GLY A 469 -14.45 -10.26 18.98
N VAL A 470 -13.63 -9.52 18.25
CA VAL A 470 -13.02 -8.28 18.73
C VAL A 470 -14.11 -7.23 18.90
N LYS A 471 -14.03 -6.48 19.98
CA LYS A 471 -14.91 -5.34 20.26
C LYS A 471 -14.19 -4.03 19.98
N ASP A 472 -14.94 -3.06 19.53
CA ASP A 472 -14.47 -1.69 19.36
C ASP A 472 -14.41 -0.94 20.71
N SER A 473 -13.94 0.32 20.68
CA SER A 473 -13.83 1.19 21.86
C SER A 473 -15.18 1.47 22.55
N ASP A 474 -16.29 1.34 21.85
CA ASP A 474 -17.63 1.54 22.39
C ASP A 474 -18.22 0.23 22.97
N GLY A 475 -17.45 -0.89 22.88
CA GLY A 475 -17.82 -2.22 23.40
C GLY A 475 -18.68 -3.04 22.43
N ALA A 476 -18.95 -2.53 21.22
CA ALA A 476 -19.71 -3.25 20.22
C ALA A 476 -18.83 -4.26 19.46
N PRO A 477 -19.37 -5.42 19.04
CA PRO A 477 -18.59 -6.39 18.27
C PRO A 477 -18.33 -5.84 16.85
N ILE A 478 -17.08 -5.94 16.39
CA ILE A 478 -16.70 -5.66 15.00
C ILE A 478 -17.18 -6.83 14.13
N ALA A 479 -17.93 -6.53 13.06
CA ALA A 479 -18.60 -7.52 12.21
C ALA A 479 -17.64 -8.22 11.23
N SER A 480 -16.48 -8.68 11.70
CA SER A 480 -15.48 -9.42 10.95
C SER A 480 -14.82 -10.50 11.83
N ASN A 481 -14.41 -11.59 11.18
CA ASN A 481 -13.59 -12.64 11.80
C ASN A 481 -12.09 -12.45 11.55
N LEU A 482 -11.70 -11.36 10.89
CA LEU A 482 -10.35 -11.06 10.46
C LEU A 482 -9.88 -9.70 11.00
N VAL A 483 -10.13 -9.45 12.29
CA VAL A 483 -9.75 -8.21 12.98
C VAL A 483 -8.41 -8.40 13.68
N ALA A 484 -7.46 -7.52 13.40
CA ALA A 484 -6.15 -7.51 14.05
C ALA A 484 -6.31 -7.18 15.55
N TYR A 485 -5.65 -7.98 16.39
CA TYR A 485 -5.73 -7.84 17.85
C TYR A 485 -4.37 -7.59 18.51
N ASP A 486 -3.30 -7.83 17.77
CA ASP A 486 -1.91 -7.54 18.18
C ASP A 486 -1.09 -7.06 16.99
N MET A 487 0.08 -6.48 17.25
CA MET A 487 1.07 -6.08 16.27
C MET A 487 2.44 -6.27 16.89
N LYS A 488 3.35 -6.96 16.18
CA LYS A 488 4.68 -7.29 16.67
C LYS A 488 5.69 -7.23 15.54
N GLY A 489 6.82 -6.55 15.74
CA GLY A 489 7.93 -6.55 14.82
C GLY A 489 8.56 -7.94 14.68
N VAL A 490 8.82 -8.38 13.45
CA VAL A 490 9.33 -9.73 13.15
C VAL A 490 10.64 -9.71 12.37
N LEU A 491 10.91 -8.64 11.64
CA LEU A 491 12.14 -8.42 10.89
C LEU A 491 12.47 -6.93 10.91
N ALA A 492 13.64 -6.57 11.40
CA ALA A 492 14.10 -5.18 11.46
C ALA A 492 15.34 -4.97 10.59
N GLY A 493 15.37 -3.83 9.91
CA GLY A 493 16.60 -3.26 9.37
C GLY A 493 17.55 -2.85 10.49
N ARG A 494 18.77 -2.51 10.14
CA ARG A 494 19.80 -2.10 11.12
C ARG A 494 20.61 -0.95 10.57
N PRO A 495 20.65 0.21 11.23
CA PRO A 495 21.56 1.29 10.88
C PRO A 495 23.02 0.81 10.83
N ALA A 496 23.75 1.25 9.83
CA ALA A 496 25.15 0.94 9.61
C ALA A 496 25.89 2.21 9.17
N ASN A 497 27.21 2.19 9.30
CA ASN A 497 28.07 3.26 8.83
C ASN A 497 29.23 2.64 8.05
N TYR A 498 29.35 3.00 6.79
CA TYR A 498 30.41 2.56 5.90
C TYR A 498 31.34 3.73 5.62
N PRO A 499 32.64 3.65 6.00
CA PRO A 499 33.58 4.76 5.81
C PRO A 499 33.87 4.98 4.33
N ASP A 500 34.36 6.18 3.99
CA ASP A 500 34.80 6.50 2.64
C ASP A 500 35.83 5.49 2.12
N GLY A 501 35.62 4.99 0.91
CA GLY A 501 36.46 3.96 0.31
C GLY A 501 36.05 2.51 0.60
N ASP A 502 35.06 2.29 1.48
CA ASP A 502 34.40 1.00 1.62
C ASP A 502 33.55 0.73 0.36
N PRO A 503 33.49 -0.52 -0.15
CA PRO A 503 32.62 -0.86 -1.30
C PRO A 503 31.13 -0.50 -1.09
N PHE A 504 30.71 -0.40 0.16
CA PHE A 504 29.34 -0.09 0.56
C PHE A 504 29.17 1.36 1.06
N ALA A 505 30.18 2.23 0.90
CA ALA A 505 30.08 3.64 1.25
C ALA A 505 28.85 4.27 0.56
N GLY A 506 28.11 5.10 1.31
CA GLY A 506 26.86 5.73 0.84
C GLY A 506 25.59 5.02 1.32
N ASN A 507 25.67 3.76 1.80
CA ASN A 507 24.54 3.11 2.46
C ASN A 507 24.53 3.49 3.97
N THR A 508 23.34 3.74 4.50
CA THR A 508 23.13 4.05 5.93
C THR A 508 22.51 2.90 6.71
N CYS A 509 22.13 1.83 6.01
CA CYS A 509 21.64 0.58 6.59
C CYS A 509 22.57 -0.59 6.25
N ASP A 510 22.51 -1.66 7.06
CA ASP A 510 23.26 -2.89 6.84
C ASP A 510 22.84 -3.56 5.53
N VAL A 511 23.73 -3.57 4.55
CA VAL A 511 23.48 -4.12 3.21
C VAL A 511 23.06 -5.60 3.17
N ASN A 512 23.18 -6.33 4.28
CA ASN A 512 22.74 -7.72 4.40
C ASN A 512 21.43 -7.87 5.19
N ARG A 513 20.73 -6.78 5.45
CA ARG A 513 19.41 -6.71 6.08
C ARG A 513 18.48 -5.88 5.22
N ILE A 514 17.21 -5.82 5.59
CA ILE A 514 16.26 -4.90 4.94
C ILE A 514 16.61 -3.45 5.27
N ALA A 515 16.29 -2.55 4.35
CA ALA A 515 16.27 -1.11 4.58
C ALA A 515 14.94 -0.55 4.06
N ASN A 516 14.31 0.29 4.88
CA ASN A 516 13.06 0.98 4.51
C ASN A 516 12.08 0.07 3.75
N PRO A 517 11.60 -1.03 4.40
CA PRO A 517 10.70 -1.97 3.75
C PRO A 517 9.41 -1.25 3.34
N ASP A 518 8.99 -1.49 2.13
CA ASP A 518 7.84 -0.87 1.51
C ASP A 518 6.80 -1.93 1.10
N ASN A 519 6.73 -2.32 -0.15
CA ASN A 519 5.73 -3.25 -0.62
C ASN A 519 5.97 -4.69 -0.15
N LEU A 520 4.91 -5.41 0.17
CA LEU A 520 4.96 -6.79 0.65
C LEU A 520 4.02 -7.71 -0.14
N THR A 521 4.45 -8.94 -0.37
CA THR A 521 3.54 -10.02 -0.78
C THR A 521 3.90 -11.34 -0.14
N PHE A 522 2.89 -12.11 0.29
CA PHE A 522 3.09 -13.41 0.92
C PHE A 522 2.85 -14.55 -0.07
N ILE A 523 3.82 -15.43 -0.21
CA ILE A 523 3.70 -16.64 -1.03
C ILE A 523 3.03 -17.72 -0.18
N SER A 524 1.72 -17.82 -0.31
CA SER A 524 0.91 -18.80 0.40
C SER A 524 1.36 -20.21 0.06
N GLY A 525 1.40 -21.10 1.06
CA GLY A 525 1.87 -22.47 0.93
C GLY A 525 3.38 -22.66 1.09
N TYR A 526 4.18 -21.58 1.10
CA TYR A 526 5.65 -21.65 1.18
C TYR A 526 6.24 -20.86 2.36
N SER A 527 5.43 -20.37 3.27
CA SER A 527 5.85 -19.57 4.44
C SER A 527 6.86 -18.45 4.09
N THR A 528 6.77 -17.88 2.89
CA THR A 528 7.74 -16.92 2.36
C THR A 528 7.09 -15.57 2.11
N LEU A 529 7.67 -14.53 2.71
CA LEU A 529 7.33 -13.13 2.48
C LEU A 529 8.32 -12.54 1.49
N ILE A 530 7.84 -11.89 0.45
CA ILE A 530 8.63 -11.07 -0.45
C ILE A 530 8.51 -9.62 0.03
N ILE A 531 9.63 -8.92 0.15
CA ILE A 531 9.75 -7.58 0.71
C ILE A 531 10.51 -6.73 -0.29
N ALA A 532 9.95 -5.63 -0.71
CA ALA A 532 10.61 -4.60 -1.51
C ALA A 532 10.98 -3.40 -0.64
N GLU A 533 11.89 -2.57 -1.12
CA GLU A 533 12.45 -1.41 -0.42
C GLU A 533 12.18 -0.13 -1.20
N ASP A 534 11.86 0.95 -0.45
CA ASP A 534 11.93 2.35 -0.88
C ASP A 534 12.89 3.08 0.06
N SER A 535 14.16 3.13 -0.32
CA SER A 535 15.19 3.62 0.59
C SER A 535 16.11 4.66 -0.06
N GLY A 536 15.75 5.93 0.00
CA GLY A 536 16.59 6.99 -0.58
C GLY A 536 18.08 6.93 -0.19
N SER A 537 18.41 6.66 1.08
CA SER A 537 19.79 6.53 1.57
C SER A 537 20.07 5.27 2.39
N GLY A 538 19.05 4.51 2.73
CA GLY A 538 19.19 3.24 3.45
C GLY A 538 20.07 2.28 2.69
N HIS A 539 19.68 1.96 1.46
CA HIS A 539 20.48 1.29 0.44
C HIS A 539 20.59 2.16 -0.80
N GLN A 540 21.76 2.24 -1.42
CA GLN A 540 21.93 2.93 -2.71
C GLN A 540 21.24 2.19 -3.87
N ASN A 541 21.09 0.89 -3.72
CA ASN A 541 20.43 0.01 -4.66
C ASN A 541 19.37 -0.76 -3.86
N ASP A 542 18.14 -0.36 -3.99
CA ASP A 542 17.04 -1.02 -3.31
C ASP A 542 16.95 -2.48 -3.68
N ALA A 543 16.53 -3.29 -2.73
CA ALA A 543 16.51 -4.72 -2.87
C ALA A 543 15.09 -5.28 -2.74
N VAL A 544 14.88 -6.42 -3.42
CA VAL A 544 13.77 -7.31 -3.12
C VAL A 544 14.31 -8.53 -2.38
N TRP A 545 13.67 -8.85 -1.26
CA TRP A 545 14.04 -9.93 -0.38
C TRP A 545 13.00 -11.03 -0.33
N ALA A 546 13.46 -12.28 -0.20
CA ALA A 546 12.64 -13.42 0.21
C ALA A 546 12.95 -13.74 1.69
N TYR A 547 11.95 -13.64 2.55
CA TYR A 547 12.04 -13.93 3.99
C TYR A 547 11.16 -15.12 4.35
N HIS A 548 11.78 -16.22 4.80
CA HIS A 548 11.04 -17.38 5.27
C HIS A 548 10.62 -17.16 6.73
N VAL A 549 9.34 -16.98 6.98
CA VAL A 549 8.83 -16.49 8.28
C VAL A 549 9.08 -17.45 9.46
N GLU A 550 9.19 -18.76 9.20
CA GLU A 550 9.43 -19.77 10.24
C GLU A 550 10.94 -19.92 10.55
N THR A 551 11.76 -20.09 9.51
CA THR A 551 13.21 -20.29 9.67
C THR A 551 13.98 -19.00 9.87
N ARG A 552 13.35 -17.85 9.55
CA ARG A 552 13.94 -16.50 9.55
C ARG A 552 15.11 -16.33 8.58
N ALA A 553 15.18 -17.18 7.57
CA ALA A 553 16.16 -17.03 6.50
C ALA A 553 15.76 -15.83 5.62
N LEU A 554 16.71 -14.93 5.40
CA LEU A 554 16.56 -13.74 4.55
C LEU A 554 17.50 -13.86 3.35
N THR A 555 16.98 -13.75 2.14
CA THR A 555 17.74 -13.88 0.90
C THR A 555 17.43 -12.71 -0.01
N ARG A 556 18.44 -11.95 -0.46
CA ARG A 556 18.27 -10.94 -1.50
C ARG A 556 18.03 -11.63 -2.83
N ILE A 557 16.95 -11.28 -3.53
CA ILE A 557 16.54 -11.93 -4.78
C ILE A 557 16.53 -10.98 -5.98
N GLN A 558 16.60 -9.67 -5.74
CA GLN A 558 16.75 -8.65 -6.77
C GLN A 558 17.43 -7.43 -6.17
N THR A 559 18.13 -6.64 -7.00
CA THR A 559 18.52 -5.26 -6.72
C THR A 559 18.15 -4.37 -7.90
N THR A 560 17.84 -3.11 -7.60
CA THR A 560 17.49 -2.08 -8.61
C THR A 560 18.71 -1.23 -8.96
N PRO A 561 18.70 -0.44 -10.04
CA PRO A 561 19.72 0.56 -10.29
C PRO A 561 19.79 1.60 -9.15
N TYR A 562 20.88 2.35 -9.07
CA TYR A 562 21.05 3.46 -8.12
C TYR A 562 19.82 4.35 -8.01
N GLY A 563 19.43 4.70 -6.77
CA GLY A 563 18.35 5.65 -6.48
C GLY A 563 17.03 5.32 -7.16
N SER A 564 16.78 4.04 -7.39
CA SER A 564 15.49 3.55 -7.83
C SER A 564 14.78 2.96 -6.63
N GLU A 565 13.48 3.03 -6.63
CA GLU A 565 12.61 2.30 -5.73
C GLU A 565 12.28 0.92 -6.29
N ALA A 566 12.31 -0.10 -5.43
CA ALA A 566 11.81 -1.44 -5.73
C ALA A 566 10.37 -1.56 -5.23
N THR A 567 9.40 -1.52 -6.12
CA THR A 567 7.98 -1.49 -5.75
C THR A 567 7.16 -2.58 -6.44
N ALA A 568 5.84 -2.59 -6.23
CA ALA A 568 4.84 -3.47 -6.85
C ALA A 568 5.08 -4.97 -6.64
N VAL A 569 5.78 -5.41 -5.61
CA VAL A 569 5.90 -6.85 -5.39
C VAL A 569 4.52 -7.45 -5.08
N TYR A 570 4.02 -8.25 -6.03
CA TYR A 570 2.73 -8.91 -5.90
C TYR A 570 2.78 -10.32 -6.49
N PHE A 571 2.41 -11.32 -5.68
CA PHE A 571 2.48 -12.72 -6.09
C PHE A 571 1.20 -13.20 -6.76
N TYR A 572 1.35 -13.78 -7.94
CA TYR A 572 0.30 -14.47 -8.68
C TYR A 572 0.60 -15.96 -8.75
N PRO A 573 -0.08 -16.80 -7.97
CA PRO A 573 0.22 -18.23 -7.90
C PRO A 573 -0.14 -18.99 -9.17
N ASN A 574 -1.10 -18.46 -9.95
CA ASN A 574 -1.58 -19.14 -11.15
C ASN A 574 -2.24 -18.17 -12.12
N VAL A 575 -1.54 -17.82 -13.18
CA VAL A 575 -2.08 -17.11 -14.35
C VAL A 575 -1.94 -18.05 -15.54
N ASN A 576 -3.03 -18.75 -15.87
CA ASN A 576 -3.08 -19.74 -16.98
C ASN A 576 -1.96 -20.79 -16.92
N GLY A 577 -1.63 -21.30 -15.73
CA GLY A 577 -0.63 -22.36 -15.52
C GLY A 577 0.76 -21.87 -15.09
N TRP A 578 0.97 -20.57 -14.98
CA TRP A 578 2.25 -19.97 -14.59
C TRP A 578 2.09 -19.08 -13.36
N ALA A 579 3.13 -19.01 -12.53
CA ALA A 579 3.20 -18.11 -11.39
C ALA A 579 4.20 -16.96 -11.66
N TYR A 580 3.91 -15.81 -11.06
CA TYR A 580 4.72 -14.58 -11.22
C TYR A 580 4.83 -13.83 -9.88
N ILE A 581 5.97 -13.21 -9.65
CA ILE A 581 6.12 -12.14 -8.67
C ILE A 581 6.30 -10.86 -9.48
N MET A 582 5.28 -10.00 -9.52
CA MET A 582 5.44 -8.68 -10.16
C MET A 582 6.52 -7.89 -9.43
N SER A 583 7.23 -7.07 -10.13
CA SER A 583 8.23 -6.14 -9.63
C SER A 583 8.32 -4.94 -10.56
N VAL A 584 8.26 -3.75 -10.00
CA VAL A 584 8.48 -2.49 -10.70
C VAL A 584 9.77 -1.87 -10.19
N VAL A 585 10.47 -1.18 -11.06
CA VAL A 585 11.62 -0.34 -10.74
C VAL A 585 11.22 1.09 -11.06
N GLN A 586 10.84 1.84 -10.03
CA GLN A 586 10.37 3.22 -10.14
C GLN A 586 11.57 4.16 -10.26
N HIS A 587 11.42 5.25 -11.00
CA HIS A 587 12.36 6.38 -11.16
C HIS A 587 13.86 6.02 -11.07
N PRO A 588 14.40 5.13 -11.89
CA PRO A 588 15.83 4.80 -11.84
C PRO A 588 16.69 6.06 -11.77
N TYR A 589 17.60 6.13 -10.79
CA TYR A 589 18.46 7.27 -10.50
C TYR A 589 17.74 8.52 -9.92
N GLY A 590 16.44 8.40 -9.51
CA GLY A 590 15.61 9.53 -9.08
C GLY A 590 15.99 10.10 -7.72
N ASP A 591 16.26 9.23 -6.76
CA ASP A 591 16.33 9.66 -5.35
C ASP A 591 17.70 10.14 -4.88
N SER A 592 18.80 9.73 -5.46
CA SER A 592 20.01 9.86 -4.67
C SER A 592 21.23 10.37 -5.37
N ASP A 593 21.24 10.70 -6.67
CA ASP A 593 22.58 10.73 -7.20
C ASP A 593 22.94 11.84 -8.17
N SER A 594 24.12 12.42 -7.90
CA SER A 594 24.90 13.16 -8.88
C SER A 594 25.13 12.39 -10.21
N ASP A 595 24.92 11.08 -10.22
CA ASP A 595 24.98 10.23 -11.41
C ASP A 595 23.73 10.30 -12.28
N GLN A 596 22.58 10.73 -11.75
CA GLN A 596 21.36 11.04 -12.50
C GLN A 596 21.64 11.91 -13.73
N TYR A 597 22.53 12.89 -13.60
CA TYR A 597 22.91 13.81 -14.67
C TYR A 597 23.93 13.24 -15.69
N ARG A 598 24.52 12.09 -15.41
CA ARG A 598 25.53 11.45 -16.29
C ARG A 598 24.92 10.43 -17.25
N ILE A 599 23.67 10.03 -16.98
CA ILE A 599 22.97 9.01 -17.73
C ILE A 599 21.94 9.72 -18.60
N GLY A 600 22.00 9.49 -19.89
CA GLY A 600 21.06 10.14 -20.83
C GLY A 600 19.61 9.72 -20.53
N SER A 601 18.65 10.53 -20.94
CA SER A 601 17.20 10.46 -20.71
C SER A 601 16.49 9.13 -21.04
N LEU A 602 17.19 8.11 -21.45
CA LEU A 602 16.64 6.77 -21.70
C LEU A 602 16.92 5.78 -20.56
N ALA A 603 17.82 6.10 -19.65
CA ALA A 603 18.19 5.20 -18.55
C ALA A 603 17.29 5.37 -17.32
N ASP A 604 16.72 6.56 -17.12
CA ASP A 604 15.80 6.92 -16.03
C ASP A 604 14.35 6.43 -16.22
N ARG A 605 14.09 5.69 -17.28
CA ARG A 605 12.76 5.13 -17.58
C ARG A 605 12.45 3.97 -16.66
N ALA A 606 11.33 4.06 -15.91
CA ALA A 606 10.84 3.00 -15.05
C ALA A 606 10.68 1.66 -15.78
N TYR A 607 10.80 0.57 -15.04
CA TYR A 607 10.54 -0.78 -15.55
C TYR A 607 9.30 -1.36 -14.88
N THR A 608 8.36 -1.88 -15.66
CA THR A 608 7.30 -2.76 -15.20
C THR A 608 7.61 -4.17 -15.66
N GLY A 609 7.76 -5.09 -14.73
CA GLY A 609 8.17 -6.46 -15.04
C GLY A 609 7.81 -7.46 -13.93
N TYR A 610 8.46 -8.61 -13.97
CA TYR A 610 8.25 -9.68 -13.01
C TYR A 610 9.50 -10.53 -12.82
N LEU A 611 9.59 -11.18 -11.66
CA LEU A 611 10.46 -12.33 -11.40
C LEU A 611 9.71 -13.61 -11.78
N GLY A 612 10.37 -14.48 -12.51
CA GLY A 612 9.79 -15.73 -13.04
C GLY A 612 10.02 -15.85 -14.55
N PRO A 613 9.07 -16.44 -15.33
CA PRO A 613 7.87 -17.15 -14.86
C PRO A 613 8.22 -18.44 -14.13
N PHE A 614 7.39 -18.83 -13.17
CA PHE A 614 7.53 -20.07 -12.42
C PHE A 614 6.42 -21.04 -12.81
N PRO A 615 6.58 -22.36 -12.57
CA PRO A 615 5.45 -23.29 -12.60
C PRO A 615 4.33 -22.79 -11.66
N ARG A 616 3.10 -23.16 -11.98
CA ARG A 616 1.93 -22.91 -11.13
C ARG A 616 2.21 -23.29 -9.66
N MET A 617 1.89 -22.40 -8.72
CA MET A 617 2.20 -22.51 -7.29
C MET A 617 0.94 -22.42 -6.38
N ASP A 618 -0.26 -22.53 -6.95
CA ASP A 618 -1.49 -22.64 -6.17
C ASP A 618 -1.65 -24.10 -5.67
N GLN A 619 -1.54 -24.30 -4.38
CA GLN A 619 -1.78 -25.57 -3.70
C GLN A 619 -3.07 -25.55 -2.89
#